data_263bd82c15a5cc196c6c177bfdaefa97
#
_entry.id   263bd82c15a5cc196c6c177bfdaefa97
#
_cell.length_a   1.000
_cell.length_b   1.000
_cell.length_c   1.000
_cell.angle_alpha   90.00
_cell.angle_beta   90.00
_cell.angle_gamma   90.00
#
_symmetry.space_group_name_H-M   'P 1'
#
loop_
_entity.id
_entity.type
_entity.pdbx_description
1 polymer ?
#
loop_
_entity_poly.entity_id
_entity_poly.type
_entity_poly.pdbx_seq_one_letter_code
_entity_poly.pdbx_strand_id
1 'polypeptide(L)' 'MKAIVTGGAGLIGSNVAKILNAKGVDDILVVDHLRGDPLKKRNLDSFAHAAYMERDEFRAAVRAGRIEPPRVLYHLGA' A
#
# COMPACT_ATOMS: atom_id res chain seq x y z
N MET A 1 -0.52 8.74 7.78
CA MET A 1 -0.44 8.39 6.34
C MET A 1 -1.50 9.13 5.56
N LYS A 2 -1.14 9.77 4.46
CA LYS A 2 -2.13 10.42 3.60
C LYS A 2 -2.96 9.41 2.82
N ALA A 3 -2.35 8.33 2.39
CA ALA A 3 -3.03 7.31 1.61
C ALA A 3 -2.68 5.91 2.09
N ILE A 4 -3.65 5.03 1.99
CA ILE A 4 -3.44 3.59 2.16
C ILE A 4 -3.85 2.95 0.84
N VAL A 5 -2.97 2.11 0.29
CA VAL A 5 -3.26 1.38 -0.95
C VAL A 5 -3.18 -0.11 -0.65
N THR A 6 -4.33 -0.78 -0.58
CA THR A 6 -4.37 -2.23 -0.44
C THR A 6 -4.24 -2.86 -1.81
N GLY A 7 -3.47 -3.93 -1.92
CA GLY A 7 -3.11 -4.49 -3.23
C GLY A 7 -2.08 -3.63 -3.97
N GLY A 8 -1.31 -2.80 -3.26
CA GLY A 8 -0.41 -1.82 -3.85
C GLY A 8 0.80 -2.41 -4.56
N ALA A 9 1.13 -3.68 -4.32
CA ALA A 9 2.21 -4.35 -5.03
C ALA A 9 1.71 -5.07 -6.30
N GLY A 10 0.41 -5.08 -6.56
CA GLY A 10 -0.16 -5.59 -7.80
C GLY A 10 0.01 -4.60 -8.95
N LEU A 11 -0.40 -5.01 -10.16
CA LEU A 11 -0.25 -4.19 -11.34
C LEU A 11 -1.06 -2.88 -11.24
N ILE A 12 -2.34 -2.99 -10.89
CA ILE A 12 -3.22 -1.81 -10.80
C ILE A 12 -2.82 -0.94 -9.61
N GLY A 13 -2.59 -1.56 -8.45
CA GLY A 13 -2.24 -0.83 -7.22
C GLY A 13 -0.93 -0.08 -7.34
N SER A 14 0.08 -0.67 -7.97
CA SER A 14 1.36 0.01 -8.18
C SER A 14 1.21 1.21 -9.12
N ASN A 15 0.35 1.11 -10.14
CA ASN A 15 0.07 2.23 -11.03
C ASN A 15 -0.66 3.36 -10.30
N VAL A 16 -1.60 3.04 -9.41
CA VAL A 16 -2.27 4.04 -8.57
C VAL A 16 -1.23 4.76 -7.69
N ALA A 17 -0.32 4.01 -7.08
CA ALA A 17 0.73 4.60 -6.25
C ALA A 17 1.66 5.52 -7.05
N LYS A 18 2.01 5.14 -8.28
CA LYS A 18 2.80 5.99 -9.16
C LYS A 18 2.08 7.29 -9.51
N ILE A 19 0.77 7.23 -9.75
CA ILE A 19 -0.03 8.44 -10.00
C ILE A 19 -0.04 9.34 -8.76
N LEU A 20 -0.16 8.77 -7.57
CA LEU A 20 -0.09 9.53 -6.32
C LEU A 20 1.28 10.21 -6.18
N ASN A 21 2.36 9.48 -6.48
CA ASN A 21 3.71 10.07 -6.46
C ASN A 21 3.82 11.25 -7.42
N ALA A 22 3.26 11.12 -8.61
CA ALA A 22 3.28 12.21 -9.60
C ALA A 22 2.55 13.45 -9.11
N LYS A 23 1.60 13.29 -8.20
CA LYS A 23 0.87 14.39 -7.57
C LYS A 23 1.52 14.86 -6.26
N GLY A 24 2.70 14.39 -5.95
CA GLY A 24 3.44 14.78 -4.75
C GLY A 24 3.05 14.01 -3.49
N VAL A 25 2.32 12.91 -3.62
CA VAL A 25 1.91 12.10 -2.48
C VAL A 25 2.83 10.89 -2.37
N ASP A 26 3.74 10.91 -1.40
CA ASP A 26 4.66 9.82 -1.10
C ASP A 26 4.37 9.17 0.25
N ASP A 27 3.55 9.81 1.09
CA ASP A 27 3.16 9.30 2.41
C ASP A 27 2.07 8.24 2.25
N ILE A 28 2.49 7.09 1.76
CA ILE A 28 1.63 5.96 1.38
C ILE A 28 1.98 4.76 2.24
N LEU A 29 0.97 4.16 2.86
CA LEU A 29 1.07 2.83 3.44
C LEU A 29 0.59 1.83 2.40
N VAL A 30 1.47 0.94 1.98
CA VAL A 30 1.13 -0.15 1.06
C VAL A 30 0.78 -1.39 1.86
N VAL A 31 -0.35 -1.99 1.55
CA VAL A 31 -0.78 -3.26 2.15
C VAL A 31 -0.94 -4.28 1.05
N ASP A 32 -0.24 -5.39 1.15
CA ASP A 32 -0.34 -6.47 0.17
C ASP A 32 0.12 -7.77 0.80
N HIS A 33 0.19 -8.79 -0.02
CA HIS A 33 0.61 -10.12 0.36
C HIS A 33 1.74 -10.55 -0.57
N LEU A 34 2.97 -10.18 -0.20
CA LEU A 34 4.14 -10.44 -1.06
C LEU A 34 4.54 -11.90 -1.11
N ARG A 35 4.68 -12.52 0.03
CA ARG A 35 5.08 -13.92 0.20
C ARG A 35 6.17 -14.42 -0.76
N GLY A 36 7.20 -13.59 -0.95
CA GLY A 36 8.30 -13.96 -1.82
C GLY A 36 8.00 -13.88 -3.31
N ASP A 37 6.89 -13.27 -3.71
CA ASP A 37 6.55 -13.05 -5.11
C ASP A 37 7.50 -11.97 -5.68
N PRO A 38 8.44 -12.34 -6.58
CA PRO A 38 9.42 -11.38 -7.08
C PRO A 38 8.80 -10.28 -7.95
N LEU A 39 7.68 -10.57 -8.62
CA LEU A 39 7.01 -9.57 -9.44
C LEU A 39 6.36 -8.50 -8.56
N LYS A 40 5.71 -8.89 -7.48
CA LYS A 40 5.13 -7.95 -6.53
C LYS A 40 6.21 -7.11 -5.85
N LYS A 41 7.34 -7.73 -5.48
CA LYS A 41 8.47 -7.01 -4.90
C LYS A 41 9.00 -5.95 -5.86
N ARG A 42 9.12 -6.29 -7.13
CA ARG A 42 9.55 -5.34 -8.17
C ARG A 42 8.56 -4.20 -8.32
N ASN A 43 7.26 -4.49 -8.32
CA ASN A 43 6.23 -3.46 -8.37
C ASN A 43 6.32 -2.51 -7.18
N LEU A 44 6.51 -3.06 -5.98
CA LEU A 44 6.63 -2.27 -4.75
C LEU A 44 7.84 -1.33 -4.82
N ASP A 45 8.95 -1.79 -5.37
CA ASP A 45 10.17 -1.00 -5.48
C ASP A 45 10.09 0.09 -6.57
N SER A 46 9.05 0.08 -7.40
CA SER A 46 8.93 0.98 -8.54
C SER A 46 8.32 2.35 -8.21
N PHE A 47 7.89 2.57 -6.97
CA PHE A 47 7.29 3.83 -6.55
C PHE A 47 7.72 4.19 -5.12
N ALA A 48 7.55 5.47 -4.75
CA ALA A 48 7.84 5.94 -3.41
C ALA A 48 6.68 5.64 -2.46
N HIS A 49 7.01 5.11 -1.29
CA HIS A 49 6.04 4.86 -0.22
C HIS A 49 6.74 4.98 1.14
N ALA A 50 5.96 5.28 2.17
CA ALA A 50 6.50 5.48 3.51
C ALA A 50 6.62 4.19 4.29
N ALA A 51 5.69 3.25 4.08
CA ALA A 51 5.65 2.00 4.83
C ALA A 51 4.98 0.90 4.03
N TYR A 52 5.28 -0.33 4.41
CA TYR A 52 4.65 -1.51 3.87
C TYR A 52 4.17 -2.39 5.03
N MET A 53 3.00 -2.99 4.88
CA MET A 53 2.46 -3.97 5.82
C MET A 53 1.93 -5.17 5.09
N GLU A 54 2.19 -6.37 5.63
CA GLU A 54 1.50 -7.57 5.17
C GLU A 54 0.01 -7.48 5.54
N ARG A 55 -0.83 -8.05 4.70
CA ARG A 55 -2.28 -7.98 4.83
C ARG A 55 -2.79 -8.40 6.21
N ASP A 56 -2.26 -9.49 6.76
CA ASP A 56 -2.71 -9.98 8.06
C ASP A 56 -2.27 -9.08 9.22
N GLU A 57 -1.08 -8.51 9.14
CA GLU A 57 -0.60 -7.49 10.07
C GLU A 57 -1.50 -6.26 10.05
N PHE A 58 -1.87 -5.82 8.87
CA PHE A 58 -2.73 -4.65 8.70
C PHE A 58 -4.09 -4.88 9.35
N ARG A 59 -4.70 -6.04 9.10
CA ARG A 59 -5.98 -6.40 9.72
C ARG A 59 -5.91 -6.41 11.23
N ALA A 60 -4.86 -6.98 11.79
CA ALA A 60 -4.64 -7.01 13.23
C ALA A 60 -4.47 -5.61 13.81
N ALA A 61 -3.72 -4.75 13.10
CA ALA A 61 -3.49 -3.37 13.52
C ALA A 61 -4.78 -2.54 13.49
N VAL A 62 -5.62 -2.74 12.48
CA VAL A 62 -6.92 -2.07 12.39
C VAL A 62 -7.82 -2.48 13.56
N ARG A 63 -7.90 -3.77 13.84
CA ARG A 63 -8.70 -4.29 14.97
C ARG A 63 -8.22 -3.75 16.31
N ALA A 64 -6.94 -3.55 16.47
CA ALA A 64 -6.33 -3.00 17.68
C ALA A 64 -6.39 -1.47 17.77
N GLY A 65 -6.94 -0.80 16.75
CA GLY A 65 -7.02 0.65 16.72
C GLY A 65 -5.67 1.35 16.54
N ARG A 66 -4.68 0.67 15.96
CA ARG A 66 -3.32 1.22 15.80
C ARG A 66 -3.09 1.91 14.46
N ILE A 67 -4.07 1.88 13.57
CA ILE A 67 -3.98 2.55 12.27
C ILE A 67 -4.77 3.84 12.32
N GLU A 68 -4.10 4.96 12.08
CA GLU A 68 -4.77 6.24 11.93
C GLU A 68 -5.56 6.27 10.62
N PRO A 69 -6.77 6.84 10.62
CA PRO A 69 -7.54 6.95 9.38
C PRO A 69 -6.76 7.75 8.33
N PRO A 70 -6.61 7.23 7.10
CA PRO A 70 -5.98 7.96 6.03
C PRO A 70 -6.94 9.00 5.45
N ARG A 71 -6.42 9.95 4.68
CA ARG A 71 -7.28 10.85 3.90
C ARG A 71 -7.96 10.10 2.77
N VAL A 72 -7.25 9.14 2.17
CA VAL A 72 -7.76 8.36 1.04
C VAL A 72 -7.36 6.90 1.24
N LEU A 73 -8.29 6.01 0.97
CA LEU A 73 -8.06 4.57 0.98
C LEU A 73 -8.41 4.01 -0.41
N TYR A 74 -7.43 3.41 -1.06
CA TYR A 74 -7.63 2.67 -2.32
C TYR A 74 -7.62 1.19 -2.01
N HIS A 75 -8.78 0.56 -2.08
CA HIS A 75 -8.94 -0.87 -1.79
C HIS A 75 -8.98 -1.66 -3.09
N LEU A 76 -7.80 -2.06 -3.58
CA LEU A 76 -7.62 -2.74 -4.84
C LEU A 76 -7.30 -4.23 -4.68
N GLY A 77 -7.08 -4.67 -3.46
CA GLY A 77 -6.90 -6.08 -3.16
C GLY A 77 -8.24 -6.80 -3.14
N ALA A 78 -8.25 -7.99 -3.69
CA ALA A 78 -9.43 -8.86 -3.65
C ALA A 78 -9.63 -9.46 -2.25
#